data_a94eb2b748efab7369e3e6572e05c7c7
#
_entry.id   a94eb2b748efab7369e3e6572e05c7c7
#
_cell.length_a   1.000
_cell.length_b   1.000
_cell.length_c   1.000
_cell.angle_alpha   90.00
_cell.angle_beta   90.00
_cell.angle_gamma   90.00
#
_symmetry.space_group_name_H-M   'P 1'
#
loop_
_entity.id
_entity.type
_entity.pdbx_description
1 polymer ?
#
loop_
_entity_poly.entity_id
_entity_poly.type
_entity_poly.pdbx_seq_one_letter_code
_entity_poly.pdbx_strand_id
1 'polypeptide(L)'
;MTALLGREDFAWADALRRAHFPPERNFLRAHVTLFHHLPPSVTRELCDLLKDETRAPAPAARLASVVSLGRGVAYRIDSPDLTAVRARIADRFAAVLTPQDSAGWRPHITVQNKVAADVARALLATLSAGFAPRPLSIGGLAVWRYRGGPWEPVGAWAFGTGHAIKPPC
;
A
#
# COMPACT_ATOMS: atom_id res chain seq x y z
N MET A 1 -5.37 -2.24 5.93
CA MET A 1 -5.91 -1.26 4.97
C MET A 1 -4.84 -0.80 4.01
N THR A 2 -5.14 -0.61 2.73
CA THR A 2 -4.16 -0.29 1.70
C THR A 2 -4.67 0.79 0.74
N ALA A 3 -3.76 1.56 0.12
CA ALA A 3 -4.04 2.27 -1.11
C ALA A 3 -3.77 1.34 -2.31
N LEU A 4 -4.62 1.44 -3.30
CA LEU A 4 -4.55 0.74 -4.57
C LEU A 4 -3.84 1.62 -5.59
N LEU A 5 -3.01 1.03 -6.42
CA LEU A 5 -2.35 1.71 -7.52
C LEU A 5 -3.29 1.86 -8.72
N GLY A 6 -3.07 2.88 -9.55
CA GLY A 6 -3.69 2.96 -10.85
C GLY A 6 -3.25 1.80 -11.75
N ARG A 7 -4.03 1.53 -12.78
CA ARG A 7 -3.93 0.31 -13.60
C ARG A 7 -2.53 -0.01 -14.12
N GLU A 8 -1.85 0.98 -14.69
CA GLU A 8 -0.52 0.80 -15.28
C GLU A 8 0.55 0.59 -14.22
N ASP A 9 0.54 1.44 -13.17
CA ASP A 9 1.46 1.32 -12.04
C ASP A 9 1.26 0.03 -11.26
N PHE A 10 0.00 -0.42 -11.14
CA PHE A 10 -0.30 -1.72 -10.57
C PHE A 10 0.31 -2.86 -11.39
N ALA A 11 0.11 -2.86 -12.72
CA ALA A 11 0.63 -3.90 -13.60
C ALA A 11 2.16 -3.98 -13.52
N TRP A 12 2.84 -2.85 -13.53
CA TRP A 12 4.29 -2.75 -13.38
C TRP A 12 4.78 -3.24 -12.01
N ALA A 13 4.23 -2.71 -10.93
CA ALA A 13 4.67 -3.05 -9.57
C ALA A 13 4.38 -4.51 -9.22
N ASP A 14 3.25 -5.03 -9.69
CA ASP A 14 2.85 -6.41 -9.46
C ASP A 14 3.68 -7.41 -10.27
N ALA A 15 4.12 -7.05 -11.47
CA ALA A 15 5.07 -7.86 -12.25
C ALA A 15 6.42 -7.96 -11.52
N LEU A 16 6.96 -6.84 -10.99
CA LEU A 16 8.17 -6.86 -10.17
C LEU A 16 7.98 -7.69 -8.90
N ARG A 17 6.84 -7.54 -8.23
CA ARG A 17 6.56 -8.31 -7.02
C ARG A 17 6.46 -9.80 -7.32
N ARG A 18 5.83 -10.23 -8.42
CA ARG A 18 5.81 -11.64 -8.84
C ARG A 18 7.18 -12.20 -9.19
N ALA A 19 8.06 -11.37 -9.76
CA ALA A 19 9.42 -11.78 -10.13
C ALA A 19 10.36 -11.94 -8.92
N HIS A 20 10.17 -11.17 -7.85
CA HIS A 20 11.15 -11.04 -6.78
C HIS A 20 10.67 -11.40 -5.38
N PHE A 21 9.35 -11.40 -5.13
CA PHE A 21 8.80 -11.78 -3.82
C PHE A 21 8.69 -13.31 -3.73
N PRO A 22 9.05 -13.95 -2.60
CA PRO A 22 8.88 -15.40 -2.43
C PRO A 22 7.42 -15.82 -2.70
N PRO A 23 7.17 -16.73 -3.66
CA PRO A 23 5.80 -17.07 -4.09
C PRO A 23 4.90 -17.57 -2.96
N GLU A 24 5.46 -18.36 -2.05
CA GLU A 24 4.76 -18.95 -0.90
C GLU A 24 4.31 -17.93 0.15
N ARG A 25 4.75 -16.66 0.02
CA ARG A 25 4.44 -15.53 0.92
C ARG A 25 3.76 -14.38 0.21
N ASN A 26 3.53 -14.49 -1.10
CA ASN A 26 2.97 -13.43 -1.93
C ASN A 26 1.44 -13.49 -2.00
N PHE A 27 0.78 -13.33 -0.84
CA PHE A 27 -0.68 -13.41 -0.72
C PHE A 27 -1.41 -12.14 -1.16
N LEU A 28 -0.75 -10.98 -1.15
CA LEU A 28 -1.31 -9.71 -1.61
C LEU A 28 -0.58 -9.22 -2.83
N ARG A 29 -1.35 -8.72 -3.79
CA ARG A 29 -0.84 -8.03 -4.97
C ARG A 29 -0.17 -6.72 -4.59
N ALA A 30 0.48 -6.04 -5.54
CA ALA A 30 1.16 -4.77 -5.29
C ALA A 30 0.20 -3.71 -4.71
N HIS A 31 0.60 -3.07 -3.63
CA HIS A 31 -0.21 -2.09 -2.87
C HIS A 31 0.68 -1.17 -2.03
N VAL A 32 0.07 -0.15 -1.45
CA VAL A 32 0.68 0.70 -0.42
C VAL A 32 -0.06 0.48 0.90
N THR A 33 0.63 -0.02 1.93
CA THR A 33 0.02 -0.19 3.25
C THR A 33 -0.17 1.16 3.94
N LEU A 34 -1.40 1.47 4.35
CA LEU A 34 -1.73 2.62 5.18
C LEU A 34 -1.77 2.25 6.66
N PHE A 35 -2.49 1.17 6.97
CA PHE A 35 -2.59 0.63 8.33
C PHE A 35 -2.43 -0.89 8.31
N HIS A 36 -1.64 -1.41 9.24
CA HIS A 36 -1.39 -2.84 9.37
C HIS A 36 -2.53 -3.55 10.09
N HIS A 37 -3.06 -2.90 11.15
CA HIS A 37 -4.10 -3.50 11.97
C HIS A 37 -5.10 -2.45 12.45
N LEU A 38 -6.38 -2.67 12.10
CA LEU A 38 -7.52 -2.00 12.71
C LEU A 38 -8.48 -3.09 13.22
N PRO A 39 -9.05 -2.94 14.43
CA PRO A 39 -9.89 -3.99 15.00
C PRO A 39 -11.18 -4.18 14.19
N PRO A 40 -11.73 -5.41 14.12
CA PRO A 40 -12.95 -5.70 13.37
C PRO A 40 -14.16 -4.86 13.79
N SER A 41 -14.20 -4.39 15.04
CA SER A 41 -15.28 -3.57 15.58
C SER A 41 -15.50 -2.25 14.83
N VAL A 42 -14.44 -1.69 14.22
CA VAL A 42 -14.53 -0.44 13.46
C VAL A 42 -14.74 -0.64 11.96
N THR A 43 -14.91 -1.89 11.49
CA THR A 43 -14.93 -2.19 10.03
C THR A 43 -16.01 -1.39 9.29
N ARG A 44 -17.24 -1.31 9.83
CA ARG A 44 -18.34 -0.59 9.19
C ARG A 44 -18.02 0.90 9.06
N GLU A 45 -17.64 1.52 10.16
CA GLU A 45 -17.30 2.94 10.21
C GLU A 45 -16.10 3.27 9.30
N LEU A 46 -15.09 2.39 9.26
CA LEU A 46 -13.97 2.52 8.34
C LEU A 46 -14.42 2.48 6.88
N CYS A 47 -15.29 1.54 6.51
CA CYS A 47 -15.80 1.46 5.13
C CYS A 47 -16.58 2.72 4.73
N ASP A 48 -17.42 3.24 5.61
CA ASP A 48 -18.19 4.47 5.38
C ASP A 48 -17.23 5.67 5.21
N LEU A 49 -16.24 5.80 6.08
CA LEU A 49 -15.21 6.85 5.99
C LEU A 49 -14.42 6.75 4.66
N LEU A 50 -13.99 5.55 4.24
CA LEU A 50 -13.23 5.39 3.00
C LEU A 50 -14.06 5.74 1.76
N LYS A 51 -15.34 5.40 1.76
CA LYS A 51 -16.25 5.80 0.70
C LYS A 51 -16.32 7.33 0.58
N ASP A 52 -16.35 8.04 1.71
CA ASP A 52 -16.40 9.51 1.71
C ASP A 52 -15.05 10.12 1.31
N GLU A 53 -13.93 9.65 1.87
CA GLU A 53 -12.58 10.08 1.52
C GLU A 53 -12.28 9.92 0.02
N THR A 54 -12.75 8.84 -0.60
CA THR A 54 -12.50 8.56 -2.01
C THR A 54 -13.41 9.32 -2.98
N ARG A 55 -14.35 10.14 -2.52
CA ARG A 55 -15.06 11.12 -3.37
C ARG A 55 -14.13 12.25 -3.82
N ALA A 56 -13.11 12.55 -3.03
CA ALA A 56 -12.10 13.53 -3.39
C ALA A 56 -11.25 13.05 -4.59
N PRO A 57 -10.59 13.96 -5.32
CA PRO A 57 -9.65 13.60 -6.37
C PRO A 57 -8.56 12.65 -5.87
N ALA A 58 -8.00 11.85 -6.77
CA ALA A 58 -6.89 10.98 -6.45
C ALA A 58 -5.69 11.78 -5.91
N PRO A 59 -5.03 11.30 -4.83
CA PRO A 59 -3.86 11.95 -4.27
C PRO A 59 -2.73 12.02 -5.28
N ALA A 60 -2.11 13.18 -5.44
CA ALA A 60 -0.88 13.30 -6.21
C ALA A 60 0.24 12.52 -5.52
N ALA A 61 0.94 11.70 -6.27
CA ALA A 61 2.01 10.85 -5.75
C ALA A 61 3.14 10.68 -6.77
N ARG A 62 4.34 10.37 -6.27
CA ARG A 62 5.50 10.03 -7.10
C ARG A 62 6.32 8.91 -6.46
N LEU A 63 6.93 8.08 -7.27
CA LEU A 63 8.03 7.22 -6.84
C LEU A 63 9.26 8.10 -6.63
N ALA A 64 9.83 8.05 -5.43
CA ALA A 64 10.92 8.95 -5.03
C ALA A 64 12.29 8.27 -5.05
N SER A 65 12.37 7.01 -4.65
CA SER A 65 13.62 6.24 -4.59
C SER A 65 13.35 4.74 -4.44
N VAL A 66 14.38 3.94 -4.68
CA VAL A 66 14.42 2.52 -4.28
C VAL A 66 15.06 2.45 -2.89
N VAL A 67 14.48 1.65 -2.00
CA VAL A 67 14.93 1.57 -0.59
C VAL A 67 15.07 0.13 -0.11
N SER A 68 16.01 -0.07 0.80
CA SER A 68 16.18 -1.34 1.50
C SER A 68 15.17 -1.49 2.63
N LEU A 69 14.62 -2.70 2.77
CA LEU A 69 13.88 -3.15 3.95
C LEU A 69 14.71 -4.11 4.83
N GLY A 70 16.04 -4.11 4.65
CA GLY A 70 16.97 -5.05 5.27
C GLY A 70 16.96 -6.43 4.60
N ARG A 71 15.84 -7.11 4.61
CA ARG A 71 15.61 -8.42 3.97
C ARG A 71 14.64 -8.33 2.78
N GLY A 72 14.68 -7.21 2.06
CA GLY A 72 13.83 -6.94 0.91
C GLY A 72 14.04 -5.55 0.34
N VAL A 73 13.30 -5.24 -0.73
CA VAL A 73 13.39 -3.99 -1.49
C VAL A 73 12.00 -3.41 -1.72
N ALA A 74 11.89 -2.10 -1.65
CA ALA A 74 10.66 -1.36 -1.91
C ALA A 74 10.94 -0.08 -2.70
N TYR A 75 9.91 0.44 -3.34
CA TYR A 75 9.89 1.79 -3.90
C TYR A 75 9.25 2.75 -2.91
N ARG A 76 10.01 3.76 -2.50
CA ARG A 76 9.54 4.85 -1.66
C ARG A 76 8.60 5.75 -2.44
N ILE A 77 7.50 6.13 -1.80
CA ILE A 77 6.53 7.08 -2.35
C ILE A 77 6.68 8.41 -1.62
N ASP A 78 6.54 9.50 -2.37
CA ASP A 78 6.36 10.85 -1.87
C ASP A 78 4.95 11.30 -2.29
N SER A 79 4.10 11.57 -1.30
CA SER A 79 2.71 12.01 -1.50
C SER A 79 2.20 12.71 -0.23
N PRO A 80 2.30 14.05 -0.16
CA PRO A 80 1.66 14.82 0.91
C PRO A 80 0.15 14.58 1.01
N ASP A 81 -0.53 14.45 -0.15
CA ASP A 81 -1.97 14.23 -0.20
C ASP A 81 -2.37 12.88 0.41
N LEU A 82 -1.66 11.79 0.06
CA LEU A 82 -1.94 10.47 0.64
C LEU A 82 -1.58 10.44 2.13
N THR A 83 -0.57 11.22 2.54
CA THR A 83 -0.22 11.41 3.95
C THR A 83 -1.35 12.11 4.69
N ALA A 84 -1.97 13.13 4.10
CA ALA A 84 -3.12 13.82 4.67
C ALA A 84 -4.35 12.91 4.77
N VAL A 85 -4.63 12.09 3.74
CA VAL A 85 -5.69 11.07 3.80
C VAL A 85 -5.44 10.11 4.96
N ARG A 86 -4.22 9.59 5.10
CA ARG A 86 -3.88 8.69 6.21
C ARG A 86 -4.02 9.37 7.58
N ALA A 87 -3.63 10.63 7.70
CA ALA A 87 -3.74 11.38 8.94
C ALA A 87 -5.19 11.51 9.40
N ARG A 88 -6.11 11.91 8.50
CA ARG A 88 -7.55 12.00 8.83
C ARG A 88 -8.13 10.67 9.31
N ILE A 89 -7.73 9.56 8.68
CA ILE A 89 -8.15 8.22 9.10
C ILE A 89 -7.52 7.86 10.45
N ALA A 90 -6.24 8.19 10.68
CA ALA A 90 -5.55 7.95 11.95
C ALA A 90 -6.20 8.72 13.09
N ASP A 91 -6.55 9.99 12.89
CA ASP A 91 -7.22 10.83 13.86
C ASP A 91 -8.60 10.26 14.24
N ARG A 92 -9.36 9.78 13.25
CA ARG A 92 -10.67 9.17 13.47
C ARG A 92 -10.61 7.90 14.32
N PHE A 93 -9.54 7.11 14.19
CA PHE A 93 -9.37 5.83 14.89
C PHE A 93 -8.24 5.85 15.93
N ALA A 94 -7.82 7.04 16.41
CA ALA A 94 -6.66 7.20 17.28
C ALA A 94 -6.68 6.29 18.52
N ALA A 95 -7.87 6.10 19.13
CA ALA A 95 -8.05 5.28 20.32
C ALA A 95 -7.80 3.77 20.13
N VAL A 96 -7.78 3.30 18.87
CA VAL A 96 -7.67 1.86 18.55
C VAL A 96 -6.46 1.53 17.67
N LEU A 97 -5.61 2.51 17.37
CA LEU A 97 -4.39 2.28 16.61
C LEU A 97 -3.37 1.48 17.42
N THR A 98 -2.69 0.56 16.75
CA THR A 98 -1.52 -0.11 17.34
C THR A 98 -0.32 0.87 17.43
N PRO A 99 0.67 0.62 18.30
CA PRO A 99 1.91 1.42 18.32
C PRO A 99 2.60 1.51 16.95
N GLN A 100 2.56 0.44 16.14
CA GLN A 100 3.10 0.43 14.79
C GLN A 100 2.36 1.39 13.86
N ASP A 101 1.04 1.46 13.94
CA ASP A 101 0.22 2.30 13.08
C ASP A 101 0.14 3.77 13.57
N SER A 102 0.45 4.01 14.85
CA SER A 102 0.62 5.34 15.44
C SER A 102 2.00 5.96 15.15
N ALA A 103 2.99 5.13 14.82
CA ALA A 103 4.34 5.59 14.50
C ALA A 103 4.41 6.34 13.16
N GLY A 104 5.55 7.00 12.91
CA GLY A 104 5.78 7.71 11.65
C GLY A 104 5.63 6.80 10.43
N TRP A 105 4.80 7.22 9.50
CA TRP A 105 4.48 6.46 8.29
C TRP A 105 5.43 6.79 7.13
N ARG A 106 5.88 5.76 6.46
CA ARG A 106 6.77 5.86 5.30
C ARG A 106 6.17 5.08 4.13
N PRO A 107 5.37 5.72 3.26
CA PRO A 107 4.68 5.02 2.18
C PRO A 107 5.66 4.38 1.20
N HIS A 108 5.38 3.13 0.84
CA HIS A 108 6.22 2.38 -0.10
C HIS A 108 5.44 1.24 -0.75
N ILE A 109 5.93 0.78 -1.91
CA ILE A 109 5.48 -0.42 -2.59
C ILE A 109 6.56 -1.48 -2.40
N THR A 110 6.25 -2.56 -1.69
CA THR A 110 7.18 -3.67 -1.49
C THR A 110 7.19 -4.58 -2.72
N VAL A 111 8.35 -4.77 -3.32
CA VAL A 111 8.54 -5.72 -4.44
C VAL A 111 9.25 -6.99 -4.01
N GLN A 112 10.03 -6.94 -2.92
CA GLN A 112 10.68 -8.11 -2.34
C GLN A 112 10.71 -7.99 -0.82
N ASN A 113 10.50 -9.08 -0.08
CA ASN A 113 10.72 -9.13 1.37
C ASN A 113 10.94 -10.57 1.84
N LYS A 114 11.50 -10.72 3.05
CA LYS A 114 11.74 -12.00 3.74
C LYS A 114 12.71 -12.94 2.97
N VAL A 115 13.64 -12.38 2.22
CA VAL A 115 14.75 -13.10 1.57
C VAL A 115 16.05 -12.95 2.38
N ALA A 116 17.14 -13.61 1.94
CA ALA A 116 18.47 -13.41 2.50
C ALA A 116 18.96 -11.97 2.21
N ALA A 117 19.78 -11.41 3.12
CA ALA A 117 20.19 -10.00 3.03
C ALA A 117 21.06 -9.68 1.81
N ASP A 118 21.87 -10.65 1.34
CA ASP A 118 22.69 -10.55 0.12
C ASP A 118 21.82 -10.52 -1.14
N VAL A 119 20.77 -11.37 -1.21
CA VAL A 119 19.76 -11.36 -2.29
C VAL A 119 19.04 -10.01 -2.34
N ALA A 120 18.67 -9.46 -1.17
CA ALA A 120 18.04 -8.15 -1.10
C ALA A 120 19.00 -7.03 -1.56
N ARG A 121 20.28 -7.07 -1.19
CA ARG A 121 21.28 -6.09 -1.64
C ARG A 121 21.51 -6.14 -3.14
N ALA A 122 21.59 -7.32 -3.73
CA ALA A 122 21.75 -7.49 -5.16
C ALA A 122 20.56 -6.86 -5.94
N LEU A 123 19.34 -7.15 -5.52
CA LEU A 123 18.15 -6.58 -6.15
C LEU A 123 18.08 -5.05 -5.94
N LEU A 124 18.42 -4.55 -4.75
CA LEU A 124 18.49 -3.11 -4.48
C LEU A 124 19.45 -2.40 -5.46
N ALA A 125 20.64 -2.95 -5.68
CA ALA A 125 21.62 -2.40 -6.61
C ALA A 125 21.05 -2.37 -8.05
N THR A 126 20.47 -3.48 -8.50
CA THR A 126 19.88 -3.61 -9.84
C THR A 126 18.77 -2.59 -10.07
N LEU A 127 17.80 -2.50 -9.14
CA LEU A 127 16.66 -1.59 -9.29
C LEU A 127 17.05 -0.12 -9.12
N SER A 128 18.08 0.18 -8.32
CA SER A 128 18.55 1.55 -8.13
C SER A 128 19.31 2.09 -9.34
N ALA A 129 20.06 1.26 -10.05
CA ALA A 129 20.88 1.67 -11.19
C ALA A 129 20.05 2.23 -12.36
N GLY A 130 18.85 1.72 -12.57
CA GLY A 130 17.93 2.17 -13.64
C GLY A 130 16.78 3.07 -13.15
N PHE A 131 16.80 3.48 -11.87
CA PHE A 131 15.68 4.22 -11.30
C PHE A 131 15.78 5.72 -11.57
N ALA A 132 14.67 6.29 -12.07
CA ALA A 132 14.42 7.72 -12.08
C ALA A 132 13.08 8.01 -11.38
N PRO A 133 13.00 9.08 -10.55
CA PRO A 133 11.74 9.48 -9.95
C PRO A 133 10.67 9.80 -11.02
N ARG A 134 9.45 9.30 -10.81
CA ARG A 134 8.34 9.48 -11.76
C ARG A 134 6.99 9.60 -11.06
N PRO A 135 5.96 10.17 -11.70
CA PRO A 135 4.60 10.15 -11.20
C PRO A 135 4.13 8.72 -10.89
N LEU A 136 3.27 8.59 -9.88
CA LEU A 136 2.61 7.37 -9.47
C LEU A 136 1.11 7.61 -9.35
N SER A 137 0.32 6.79 -9.99
CA SER A 137 -1.14 6.86 -9.91
C SER A 137 -1.66 6.07 -8.73
N ILE A 138 -2.46 6.72 -7.88
CA ILE A 138 -3.21 6.09 -6.78
C ILE A 138 -4.68 5.96 -7.22
N GLY A 139 -5.18 4.73 -7.33
CA GLY A 139 -6.51 4.46 -7.89
C GLY A 139 -7.65 4.42 -6.86
N GLY A 140 -7.34 4.11 -5.60
CA GLY A 140 -8.38 3.95 -4.58
C GLY A 140 -7.85 3.49 -3.22
N LEU A 141 -8.78 3.17 -2.33
CA LEU A 141 -8.50 2.62 -0.99
C LEU A 141 -9.20 1.27 -0.83
N ALA A 142 -8.60 0.34 -0.08
CA ALA A 142 -9.17 -0.98 0.17
C ALA A 142 -8.99 -1.45 1.62
N VAL A 143 -9.99 -2.20 2.09
CA VAL A 143 -9.99 -2.88 3.40
C VAL A 143 -9.91 -4.38 3.16
N TRP A 144 -9.08 -5.03 3.95
CA TRP A 144 -8.83 -6.47 3.87
C TRP A 144 -8.97 -7.09 5.24
N ARG A 145 -9.48 -8.33 5.28
CA ARG A 145 -9.52 -9.15 6.50
C ARG A 145 -8.46 -10.23 6.42
N TYR A 146 -7.56 -10.28 7.43
CA TYR A 146 -6.58 -11.35 7.56
C TYR A 146 -7.17 -12.51 8.38
N ARG A 147 -7.09 -13.73 7.85
CA ARG A 147 -7.60 -14.95 8.48
C ARG A 147 -6.52 -16.01 8.72
N GLY A 148 -5.27 -15.58 8.94
CA GLY A 148 -4.15 -16.51 9.13
C GLY A 148 -3.54 -17.05 7.83
N GLY A 149 -4.01 -16.60 6.66
CA GLY A 149 -3.58 -17.01 5.33
C GLY A 149 -3.94 -15.96 4.27
N PRO A 150 -4.72 -16.32 3.24
CA PRO A 150 -5.13 -15.37 2.22
C PRO A 150 -5.90 -14.19 2.82
N TRP A 151 -5.71 -13.01 2.23
CA TRP A 151 -6.42 -11.81 2.61
C TRP A 151 -7.75 -11.73 1.86
N GLU A 152 -8.86 -11.63 2.60
CA GLU A 152 -10.20 -11.45 2.03
C GLU A 152 -10.50 -9.97 1.81
N PRO A 153 -10.97 -9.55 0.62
CA PRO A 153 -11.43 -8.18 0.42
C PRO A 153 -12.71 -7.93 1.22
N VAL A 154 -12.74 -6.85 1.99
CA VAL A 154 -13.95 -6.36 2.68
C VAL A 154 -14.65 -5.31 1.83
N GLY A 155 -13.87 -4.42 1.20
CA GLY A 155 -14.36 -3.39 0.30
C GLY A 155 -13.22 -2.59 -0.30
N ALA A 156 -13.50 -1.93 -1.43
CA ALA A 156 -12.59 -0.99 -2.07
C ALA A 156 -13.38 0.11 -2.78
N TRP A 157 -12.83 1.32 -2.82
CA TRP A 157 -13.48 2.51 -3.38
C TRP A 157 -12.49 3.28 -4.24
N ALA A 158 -12.94 3.74 -5.41
CA ALA A 158 -12.14 4.51 -6.34
C ALA A 158 -12.12 5.99 -5.95
N PHE A 159 -10.96 6.62 -6.04
CA PHE A 159 -10.84 8.07 -5.93
C PHE A 159 -11.58 8.79 -7.06
N GLY A 160 -12.07 9.98 -6.77
CA GLY A 160 -12.85 10.84 -7.68
C GLY A 160 -14.35 10.54 -7.71
N THR A 161 -14.79 9.38 -7.22
CA THR A 161 -16.21 8.99 -7.28
C THR A 161 -16.76 8.42 -5.97
N GLY A 162 -15.90 7.84 -5.13
CA GLY A 162 -16.35 7.05 -3.96
C GLY A 162 -17.09 5.76 -4.33
N HIS A 163 -17.10 5.37 -5.63
CA HIS A 163 -17.77 4.16 -6.06
C HIS A 163 -17.03 2.92 -5.60
N ALA A 164 -17.79 1.91 -5.19
CA ALA A 164 -17.26 0.60 -4.89
C ALA A 164 -16.63 -0.02 -6.15
N ILE A 165 -15.44 -0.57 -5.99
CA ILE A 165 -14.71 -1.28 -7.05
C ILE A 165 -14.28 -2.66 -6.56
N LYS A 166 -13.97 -3.56 -7.50
CA LYS A 166 -13.36 -4.83 -7.16
C LYS A 166 -11.85 -4.62 -6.96
N PRO A 167 -11.28 -4.89 -5.77
CA PRO A 167 -9.84 -4.79 -5.61
C PRO A 167 -9.13 -5.89 -6.41
N PRO A 168 -7.89 -5.67 -6.84
CA PRO A 168 -7.11 -6.69 -7.53
C PRO A 168 -6.83 -7.87 -6.57
N CYS A 169 -7.25 -9.06 -6.96
CA CYS A 169 -7.02 -10.32 -6.25
C CYS A 169 -5.77 -10.99 -6.77
#